data_28483ef4ab25b2ef22eab046eda52e21
#
_entry.id   28483ef4ab25b2ef22eab046eda52e21
#
_cell.length_a   1.000
_cell.length_b   1.000
_cell.length_c   1.000
_cell.angle_alpha   90.00
_cell.angle_beta   90.00
_cell.angle_gamma   90.00
#
_symmetry.space_group_name_H-M   'P 1'
#
loop_
_entity.id
_entity.type
_entity.pdbx_description
1 polymer ?
#
loop_
_entity_poly.entity_id
_entity_poly.type
_entity_poly.pdbx_seq_one_letter_code
_entity_poly.pdbx_strand_id
1 'polypeptide(L)'
;MVRGIFGSVKCWRGAGGPGSLRTPMSDQAPTPRPVPTPVTLIPGDGIGPSIADATVRVLDAVGADLAWDVQVAGQAGVARYHDPMPEATLDSIRRTRVALKGPLETPVGEGFRSVNVAMRKAFDLYANVRPAHVILRGGKFDKVDIVLVRENTEGLYIGIEHYTRIGDDPKAAATSLAVITRFGSERVLRYAFEYAVAHGRRKITLVHKANILKFSQGLFLDVGREVAREYEGRVEFETQIVDAMAMKLVIAPEQFDVIVTTNLFGDILSDLISGLVGGLGLAPGANIGVNAAIFEAVHGTAPDIAGKNVANPGALILAAAMMLDHLGQRDKGDRIRACFEHQVREGRNLTRDLGGTAGTDAFTDELVARLRG
;
A
#
# COMPACT_ATOMS: atom_id res chain seq x y z
N MET A 1 -25.78 52.92 -18.69
CA MET A 1 -26.88 53.12 -19.64
C MET A 1 -27.75 51.90 -19.66
N VAL A 2 -28.98 52.12 -19.28
CA VAL A 2 -30.32 51.68 -19.68
C VAL A 2 -30.74 50.35 -19.08
N ARG A 3 -31.55 50.37 -18.03
CA ARG A 3 -33.04 50.27 -17.83
C ARG A 3 -33.58 48.96 -18.44
N GLY A 4 -34.20 48.00 -17.75
CA GLY A 4 -35.29 48.08 -16.79
C GLY A 4 -36.60 47.71 -17.49
N ILE A 5 -37.41 46.77 -16.98
CA ILE A 5 -38.88 46.86 -17.02
C ILE A 5 -39.45 45.76 -16.09
N PHE A 6 -40.29 46.25 -15.16
CA PHE A 6 -41.21 45.49 -14.30
C PHE A 6 -42.50 45.13 -15.07
N GLY A 7 -43.12 44.03 -14.73
CA GLY A 7 -44.45 43.63 -15.21
C GLY A 7 -45.16 42.68 -14.25
N SER A 8 -45.96 43.12 -13.57
CA SER A 8 -47.05 43.10 -12.60
C SER A 8 -47.83 41.77 -12.50
N VAL A 9 -48.17 41.51 -11.25
CA VAL A 9 -49.08 40.53 -10.62
C VAL A 9 -50.49 40.58 -11.24
N LYS A 10 -51.13 39.40 -11.40
CA LYS A 10 -52.58 39.20 -11.28
C LYS A 10 -52.91 37.96 -10.47
N CYS A 11 -53.53 38.19 -9.31
CA CYS A 11 -54.29 37.19 -8.55
C CYS A 11 -55.51 36.69 -9.34
N TRP A 12 -55.74 35.37 -9.27
CA TRP A 12 -57.07 34.83 -9.48
C TRP A 12 -57.39 33.79 -8.40
N ARG A 13 -58.48 34.04 -7.65
CA ARG A 13 -59.10 33.09 -6.72
C ARG A 13 -60.17 32.31 -7.48
N GLY A 14 -60.26 31.02 -7.24
CA GLY A 14 -61.35 30.19 -7.67
C GLY A 14 -61.33 28.82 -6.92
N ALA A 15 -62.36 28.59 -6.11
CA ALA A 15 -62.56 27.43 -5.25
C ALA A 15 -63.04 26.21 -6.05
N GLY A 16 -62.77 25.01 -5.56
CA GLY A 16 -63.36 23.76 -6.05
C GLY A 16 -62.71 22.49 -5.47
N GLY A 17 -63.35 21.84 -4.63
CA GLY A 17 -63.47 20.56 -4.01
C GLY A 17 -62.44 19.38 -4.12
N PRO A 18 -62.48 18.46 -3.18
CA PRO A 18 -61.42 17.46 -2.98
C PRO A 18 -61.54 16.24 -3.90
N GLY A 19 -60.59 16.09 -4.81
CA GLY A 19 -60.41 14.89 -5.59
C GLY A 19 -59.07 14.23 -5.20
N SER A 20 -59.14 13.09 -4.51
CA SER A 20 -57.98 12.30 -4.18
C SER A 20 -57.35 11.72 -5.46
N LEU A 21 -56.36 12.42 -6.02
CA LEU A 21 -55.47 11.86 -7.04
C LEU A 21 -54.38 11.06 -6.33
N ARG A 22 -54.53 9.71 -6.31
CA ARG A 22 -53.40 8.80 -6.05
C ARG A 22 -52.37 9.03 -7.13
N THR A 23 -51.26 9.63 -6.75
CA THR A 23 -50.02 9.67 -7.56
C THR A 23 -49.61 8.22 -7.83
N PRO A 24 -49.38 7.79 -9.07
CA PRO A 24 -48.82 6.48 -9.32
C PRO A 24 -47.41 6.46 -8.75
N MET A 25 -47.13 5.46 -7.89
CA MET A 25 -45.75 5.13 -7.50
C MET A 25 -44.98 4.90 -8.80
N SER A 26 -43.99 5.75 -9.07
CA SER A 26 -43.07 5.52 -10.16
C SER A 26 -42.34 4.21 -9.85
N ASP A 27 -42.61 3.17 -10.64
CA ASP A 27 -41.69 2.04 -10.78
C ASP A 27 -40.34 2.56 -11.28
N GLN A 28 -39.50 3.00 -10.36
CA GLN A 28 -38.10 3.18 -10.68
C GLN A 28 -37.54 1.80 -10.92
N ALA A 29 -37.24 1.51 -12.19
CA ALA A 29 -36.50 0.30 -12.54
C ALA A 29 -35.24 0.23 -11.63
N PRO A 30 -34.93 -0.94 -11.06
CA PRO A 30 -33.79 -1.08 -10.17
C PRO A 30 -32.53 -0.60 -10.90
N THR A 31 -31.83 0.36 -10.31
CA THR A 31 -30.53 0.81 -10.81
C THR A 31 -29.67 -0.42 -11.05
N PRO A 32 -29.09 -0.60 -12.25
CA PRO A 32 -28.25 -1.75 -12.54
C PRO A 32 -27.13 -1.81 -11.50
N ARG A 33 -26.95 -2.96 -10.85
CA ARG A 33 -25.83 -3.15 -9.92
C ARG A 33 -24.54 -2.89 -10.67
N PRO A 34 -23.60 -2.14 -10.12
CA PRO A 34 -22.31 -1.92 -10.75
C PRO A 34 -21.66 -3.29 -11.03
N VAL A 35 -21.04 -3.42 -12.20
CA VAL A 35 -20.31 -4.65 -12.56
C VAL A 35 -19.10 -4.76 -11.62
N PRO A 36 -18.93 -5.89 -10.90
CA PRO A 36 -17.81 -6.02 -9.98
C PRO A 36 -16.47 -5.83 -10.67
N THR A 37 -15.57 -5.09 -10.02
CA THR A 37 -14.22 -4.82 -10.54
C THR A 37 -13.36 -6.08 -10.47
N PRO A 38 -12.78 -6.56 -11.58
CA PRO A 38 -11.91 -7.72 -11.55
C PRO A 38 -10.59 -7.39 -10.85
N VAL A 39 -10.17 -8.23 -9.91
CA VAL A 39 -8.92 -8.11 -9.14
C VAL A 39 -8.26 -9.47 -9.04
N THR A 40 -6.95 -9.53 -9.27
CA THR A 40 -6.16 -10.74 -9.03
C THR A 40 -5.92 -10.92 -7.54
N LEU A 41 -6.25 -12.10 -7.00
CA LEU A 41 -5.91 -12.49 -5.63
C LEU A 41 -4.81 -13.54 -5.65
N ILE A 42 -3.70 -13.26 -4.97
CA ILE A 42 -2.59 -14.20 -4.77
C ILE A 42 -2.50 -14.46 -3.26
N PRO A 43 -3.01 -15.60 -2.75
CA PRO A 43 -2.98 -15.88 -1.31
C PRO A 43 -1.57 -15.87 -0.70
N GLY A 44 -0.55 -16.29 -1.46
CA GLY A 44 0.84 -16.33 -1.01
C GLY A 44 1.21 -17.60 -0.26
N ASP A 45 2.33 -17.53 0.47
CA ASP A 45 2.95 -18.65 1.19
C ASP A 45 2.79 -18.51 2.72
N GLY A 46 3.03 -19.58 3.46
CA GLY A 46 3.03 -19.60 4.91
C GLY A 46 1.70 -19.16 5.53
N ILE A 47 1.67 -18.00 6.23
CA ILE A 47 0.44 -17.43 6.79
C ILE A 47 -0.46 -16.79 5.72
N GLY A 48 0.04 -16.63 4.50
CA GLY A 48 -0.64 -15.93 3.40
C GLY A 48 -2.07 -16.39 3.16
N PRO A 49 -2.36 -17.69 2.98
CA PRO A 49 -3.72 -18.17 2.72
C PRO A 49 -4.73 -17.78 3.82
N SER A 50 -4.34 -17.89 5.10
CA SER A 50 -5.23 -17.57 6.22
C SER A 50 -5.54 -16.07 6.32
N ILE A 51 -4.52 -15.22 6.13
CA ILE A 51 -4.74 -13.75 6.16
C ILE A 51 -5.43 -13.23 4.90
N ALA A 52 -5.26 -13.89 3.75
CA ALA A 52 -5.99 -13.58 2.52
C ALA A 52 -7.48 -13.90 2.66
N ASP A 53 -7.84 -15.07 3.20
CA ASP A 53 -9.22 -15.44 3.50
C ASP A 53 -9.87 -14.45 4.48
N ALA A 54 -9.19 -14.13 5.57
CA ALA A 54 -9.62 -13.11 6.52
C ALA A 54 -9.89 -11.77 5.84
N THR A 55 -9.01 -11.34 4.93
CA THR A 55 -9.13 -10.08 4.19
C THR A 55 -10.32 -10.09 3.23
N VAL A 56 -10.54 -11.19 2.49
CA VAL A 56 -11.71 -11.35 1.61
C VAL A 56 -13.01 -11.24 2.41
N ARG A 57 -13.10 -11.90 3.58
CA ARG A 57 -14.27 -11.81 4.47
C ARG A 57 -14.56 -10.37 4.93
N VAL A 58 -13.53 -9.57 5.20
CA VAL A 58 -13.65 -8.15 5.55
C VAL A 58 -14.15 -7.32 4.36
N LEU A 59 -13.60 -7.57 3.17
CA LEU A 59 -14.02 -6.90 1.94
C LEU A 59 -15.46 -7.22 1.55
N ASP A 60 -15.90 -8.46 1.74
CA ASP A 60 -17.30 -8.86 1.55
C ASP A 60 -18.23 -8.18 2.58
N ALA A 61 -17.78 -8.07 3.84
CA ALA A 61 -18.57 -7.44 4.90
C ALA A 61 -18.78 -5.93 4.67
N VAL A 62 -17.80 -5.24 4.11
CA VAL A 62 -17.95 -3.81 3.76
C VAL A 62 -18.72 -3.61 2.46
N GLY A 63 -19.03 -4.68 1.73
CA GLY A 63 -19.72 -4.64 0.45
C GLY A 63 -18.86 -4.14 -0.70
N ALA A 64 -17.59 -4.54 -0.74
CA ALA A 64 -16.69 -4.19 -1.84
C ALA A 64 -17.16 -4.85 -3.16
N ASP A 65 -17.22 -4.06 -4.24
CA ASP A 65 -17.65 -4.54 -5.56
C ASP A 65 -16.47 -5.16 -6.32
N LEU A 66 -16.07 -6.38 -5.95
CA LEU A 66 -14.88 -7.06 -6.48
C LEU A 66 -15.23 -8.42 -7.08
N ALA A 67 -14.56 -8.78 -8.18
CA ALA A 67 -14.57 -10.11 -8.77
C ALA A 67 -13.16 -10.70 -8.72
N TRP A 68 -12.97 -11.73 -7.92
CA TRP A 68 -11.68 -12.32 -7.68
C TRP A 68 -11.24 -13.27 -8.79
N ASP A 69 -10.05 -13.04 -9.36
CA ASP A 69 -9.29 -13.99 -10.17
C ASP A 69 -8.17 -14.58 -9.31
N VAL A 70 -8.42 -15.74 -8.72
CA VAL A 70 -7.49 -16.37 -7.76
C VAL A 70 -6.37 -17.07 -8.50
N GLN A 71 -5.13 -16.65 -8.23
CA GLN A 71 -3.92 -17.16 -8.85
C GLN A 71 -2.91 -17.61 -7.79
N VAL A 72 -1.89 -18.37 -8.21
CA VAL A 72 -0.83 -18.86 -7.33
C VAL A 72 0.53 -18.29 -7.72
N ALA A 73 1.38 -18.05 -6.71
CA ALA A 73 2.80 -17.71 -6.87
C ALA A 73 3.60 -18.31 -5.69
N GLY A 74 4.93 -18.16 -5.70
CA GLY A 74 5.80 -18.69 -4.66
C GLY A 74 5.81 -20.21 -4.61
N GLN A 75 5.78 -20.78 -3.43
CA GLN A 75 5.82 -22.24 -3.23
C GLN A 75 4.62 -22.96 -3.87
N ALA A 76 3.44 -22.37 -3.81
CA ALA A 76 2.24 -22.91 -4.46
C ALA A 76 2.38 -22.94 -5.99
N GLY A 77 3.05 -21.93 -6.57
CA GLY A 77 3.40 -21.89 -8.00
C GLY A 77 4.38 -23.00 -8.38
N VAL A 78 5.44 -23.17 -7.59
CA VAL A 78 6.42 -24.27 -7.78
C VAL A 78 5.73 -25.63 -7.70
N ALA A 79 4.90 -25.85 -6.70
CA ALA A 79 4.20 -27.13 -6.50
C ALA A 79 3.25 -27.47 -7.66
N ARG A 80 2.56 -26.47 -8.23
CA ARG A 80 1.55 -26.71 -9.27
C ARG A 80 2.09 -26.63 -10.70
N TYR A 81 3.04 -25.72 -10.95
CA TYR A 81 3.51 -25.39 -12.28
C TYR A 81 5.02 -25.55 -12.47
N HIS A 82 5.78 -25.94 -11.44
CA HIS A 82 7.25 -25.95 -11.41
C HIS A 82 7.87 -24.55 -11.67
N ASP A 83 7.09 -23.50 -11.40
CA ASP A 83 7.46 -22.11 -11.62
C ASP A 83 6.96 -21.26 -10.43
N PRO A 84 7.84 -20.53 -9.72
CA PRO A 84 7.42 -19.66 -8.63
C PRO A 84 6.62 -18.43 -9.08
N MET A 85 6.63 -18.12 -10.39
CA MET A 85 5.87 -17.01 -10.97
C MET A 85 5.20 -17.43 -12.30
N PRO A 86 4.13 -18.25 -12.24
CA PRO A 86 3.48 -18.80 -13.43
C PRO A 86 2.96 -17.71 -14.38
N GLU A 87 3.08 -17.92 -15.69
CA GLU A 87 2.60 -16.98 -16.70
C GLU A 87 1.09 -16.69 -16.54
N ALA A 88 0.28 -17.67 -16.15
CA ALA A 88 -1.14 -17.48 -15.87
C ALA A 88 -1.39 -16.39 -14.80
N THR A 89 -0.52 -16.30 -13.79
CA THR A 89 -0.60 -15.26 -12.76
C THR A 89 -0.24 -13.88 -13.31
N LEU A 90 0.79 -13.81 -14.16
CA LEU A 90 1.17 -12.57 -14.84
C LEU A 90 0.06 -12.11 -15.78
N ASP A 91 -0.55 -13.02 -16.56
CA ASP A 91 -1.66 -12.71 -17.45
C ASP A 91 -2.91 -12.24 -16.71
N SER A 92 -3.19 -12.82 -15.54
CA SER A 92 -4.25 -12.34 -14.67
C SER A 92 -4.00 -10.88 -14.29
N ILE A 93 -2.81 -10.55 -13.79
CA ILE A 93 -2.46 -9.17 -13.39
C ILE A 93 -2.48 -8.20 -14.59
N ARG A 94 -2.01 -8.62 -15.78
CA ARG A 94 -2.10 -7.81 -17.01
C ARG A 94 -3.54 -7.45 -17.36
N ARG A 95 -4.46 -8.40 -17.18
CA ARG A 95 -5.88 -8.23 -17.48
C ARG A 95 -6.60 -7.39 -16.43
N THR A 96 -6.40 -7.70 -15.13
CA THR A 96 -7.08 -7.03 -14.01
C THR A 96 -6.46 -5.68 -13.68
N ARG A 97 -5.14 -5.50 -13.93
CA ARG A 97 -4.31 -4.34 -13.58
C ARG A 97 -4.18 -4.08 -12.08
N VAL A 98 -4.92 -4.79 -11.25
CA VAL A 98 -4.88 -4.66 -9.79
C VAL A 98 -4.79 -6.05 -9.16
N ALA A 99 -3.88 -6.20 -8.19
CA ALA A 99 -3.76 -7.43 -7.42
C ALA A 99 -3.69 -7.15 -5.92
N LEU A 100 -4.30 -8.06 -5.14
CA LEU A 100 -4.08 -8.18 -3.70
C LEU A 100 -3.24 -9.45 -3.47
N LYS A 101 -2.11 -9.31 -2.77
CA LYS A 101 -1.13 -10.38 -2.65
C LYS A 101 -0.70 -10.60 -1.19
N GLY A 102 -0.82 -11.83 -0.72
CA GLY A 102 -0.19 -12.27 0.52
C GLY A 102 1.34 -12.35 0.41
N PRO A 103 2.04 -12.67 1.49
CA PRO A 103 3.49 -12.77 1.51
C PRO A 103 3.97 -13.95 0.65
N LEU A 104 5.13 -13.77 -0.02
CA LEU A 104 5.79 -14.82 -0.81
C LEU A 104 7.18 -15.08 -0.25
N GLU A 105 7.53 -16.35 -0.16
CA GLU A 105 8.85 -16.76 0.32
C GLU A 105 9.95 -16.41 -0.69
N THR A 106 11.08 -15.94 -0.16
CA THR A 106 12.30 -15.74 -0.94
C THR A 106 13.40 -16.58 -0.28
N PRO A 107 13.86 -17.68 -0.90
CA PRO A 107 14.94 -18.50 -0.34
C PRO A 107 16.21 -17.67 -0.11
N VAL A 108 16.93 -17.96 0.99
CA VAL A 108 18.22 -17.33 1.27
C VAL A 108 19.33 -18.24 0.70
N GLY A 109 20.27 -17.64 -0.04
CA GLY A 109 21.40 -18.34 -0.64
C GLY A 109 21.06 -19.00 -1.97
N GLU A 110 20.79 -20.30 -1.98
CA GLU A 110 20.44 -21.06 -3.19
C GLU A 110 18.91 -21.14 -3.40
N GLY A 111 18.47 -21.18 -4.65
CA GLY A 111 17.05 -21.26 -5.00
C GLY A 111 16.64 -20.23 -6.08
N PHE A 112 15.35 -19.99 -6.22
CA PHE A 112 14.84 -19.01 -7.17
C PHE A 112 15.00 -17.57 -6.65
N ARG A 113 15.17 -16.62 -7.57
CA ARG A 113 15.24 -15.20 -7.24
C ARG A 113 13.89 -14.70 -6.71
N SER A 114 13.91 -13.65 -5.89
CA SER A 114 12.71 -13.09 -5.29
C SER A 114 11.58 -12.86 -6.31
N VAL A 115 10.45 -13.55 -6.12
CA VAL A 115 9.23 -13.42 -6.92
C VAL A 115 8.67 -12.00 -6.79
N ASN A 116 8.78 -11.38 -5.61
CA ASN A 116 8.37 -10.00 -5.40
C ASN A 116 9.15 -9.03 -6.30
N VAL A 117 10.49 -9.20 -6.38
CA VAL A 117 11.33 -8.38 -7.27
C VAL A 117 11.00 -8.63 -8.74
N ALA A 118 10.75 -9.88 -9.11
CA ALA A 118 10.37 -10.24 -10.49
C ALA A 118 9.02 -9.61 -10.88
N MET A 119 8.00 -9.64 -10.02
CA MET A 119 6.71 -8.97 -10.25
C MET A 119 6.88 -7.45 -10.39
N ARG A 120 7.67 -6.81 -9.52
CA ARG A 120 7.96 -5.37 -9.61
C ARG A 120 8.56 -4.98 -10.96
N LYS A 121 9.47 -5.80 -11.48
CA LYS A 121 10.08 -5.60 -12.81
C LYS A 121 9.09 -5.89 -13.95
N ALA A 122 8.32 -6.98 -13.89
CA ALA A 122 7.39 -7.39 -14.93
C ALA A 122 6.29 -6.36 -15.20
N PHE A 123 5.86 -5.63 -14.15
CA PHE A 123 4.81 -4.62 -14.23
C PHE A 123 5.31 -3.19 -14.05
N ASP A 124 6.62 -2.98 -14.04
CA ASP A 124 7.27 -1.68 -13.81
C ASP A 124 6.67 -0.91 -12.63
N LEU A 125 6.58 -1.60 -11.47
CA LEU A 125 6.02 -1.05 -10.24
C LEU A 125 7.07 -0.18 -9.55
N TYR A 126 7.24 1.03 -10.03
CA TYR A 126 8.37 1.91 -9.71
C TYR A 126 8.28 2.60 -8.34
N ALA A 127 7.08 2.73 -7.76
CA ALA A 127 6.87 3.34 -6.46
C ALA A 127 6.25 2.33 -5.47
N ASN A 128 6.89 2.15 -4.32
CA ASN A 128 6.34 1.36 -3.22
C ASN A 128 5.95 2.31 -2.08
N VAL A 129 4.66 2.34 -1.76
CA VAL A 129 4.06 3.23 -0.75
C VAL A 129 3.80 2.44 0.52
N ARG A 130 4.37 2.88 1.62
CA ARG A 130 4.28 2.25 2.94
C ARG A 130 3.82 3.26 3.98
N PRO A 131 2.52 3.42 4.22
CA PRO A 131 2.01 4.25 5.29
C PRO A 131 2.21 3.54 6.64
N ALA A 132 2.57 4.30 7.65
CA ALA A 132 2.74 3.84 9.01
C ALA A 132 2.23 4.91 9.99
N HIS A 133 1.21 4.59 10.76
CA HIS A 133 0.69 5.48 11.80
C HIS A 133 0.41 4.69 13.09
N VAL A 134 0.52 5.36 14.23
CA VAL A 134 0.28 4.75 15.52
C VAL A 134 -1.21 4.54 15.72
N ILE A 135 -1.61 3.27 15.84
CA ILE A 135 -2.97 2.85 16.20
C ILE A 135 -3.05 2.50 17.69
N LEU A 136 -2.07 1.76 18.21
CA LEU A 136 -1.98 1.36 19.59
C LEU A 136 -1.50 2.52 20.47
N ARG A 137 -2.23 2.83 21.53
CA ARG A 137 -1.81 3.83 22.52
C ARG A 137 -0.92 3.20 23.61
N GLY A 138 -0.04 4.01 24.19
CA GLY A 138 0.85 3.56 25.28
C GLY A 138 2.18 2.99 24.81
N GLY A 139 2.52 3.11 23.54
CA GLY A 139 3.86 2.88 23.02
C GLY A 139 4.82 4.02 23.32
N LYS A 140 6.05 3.95 22.78
CA LYS A 140 7.04 5.02 22.92
C LYS A 140 6.61 6.32 22.24
N PHE A 141 5.82 6.23 21.18
CA PHE A 141 5.35 7.35 20.37
C PHE A 141 3.84 7.27 20.17
N ASP A 142 3.14 8.39 20.32
CA ASP A 142 1.69 8.47 20.20
C ASP A 142 1.21 9.23 18.94
N LYS A 143 2.12 9.86 18.19
CA LYS A 143 1.78 10.80 17.11
C LYS A 143 2.53 10.54 15.80
N VAL A 144 3.03 9.33 15.59
CA VAL A 144 3.69 8.99 14.33
C VAL A 144 2.64 8.74 13.26
N ASP A 145 2.76 9.47 12.16
CA ASP A 145 1.97 9.30 10.94
C ASP A 145 2.86 9.64 9.73
N ILE A 146 3.56 8.64 9.24
CA ILE A 146 4.58 8.76 8.18
C ILE A 146 4.15 7.92 6.99
N VAL A 147 4.35 8.47 5.78
CA VAL A 147 4.26 7.68 4.55
C VAL A 147 5.65 7.60 3.93
N LEU A 148 6.18 6.40 3.77
CA LEU A 148 7.42 6.19 3.05
C LEU A 148 7.13 5.79 1.61
N VAL A 149 7.68 6.54 0.64
CA VAL A 149 7.67 6.25 -0.79
C VAL A 149 9.06 5.77 -1.18
N ARG A 150 9.16 4.48 -1.50
CA ARG A 150 10.40 3.79 -1.86
C ARG A 150 10.48 3.65 -3.37
N GLU A 151 11.59 4.04 -3.98
CA GLU A 151 11.93 3.61 -5.33
C GLU A 151 12.02 2.06 -5.34
N ASN A 152 11.54 1.40 -6.39
CA ASN A 152 11.21 0.00 -6.27
C ASN A 152 11.76 -0.90 -7.41
N THR A 153 12.47 -0.33 -8.37
CA THR A 153 12.95 -1.04 -9.58
C THR A 153 14.45 -0.95 -9.82
N GLU A 154 15.13 -0.04 -9.15
CA GLU A 154 16.55 0.29 -9.34
C GLU A 154 17.43 -0.04 -8.10
N GLY A 155 18.59 0.56 -8.04
CA GLY A 155 19.55 0.39 -6.95
C GLY A 155 20.26 -0.96 -7.01
N LEU A 156 20.55 -1.55 -5.85
CA LEU A 156 21.15 -2.89 -5.75
C LEU A 156 20.19 -4.01 -6.18
N TYR A 157 18.87 -3.74 -6.16
CA TYR A 157 17.83 -4.72 -6.53
C TYR A 157 17.75 -5.03 -8.03
N ILE A 158 18.54 -4.32 -8.87
CA ILE A 158 18.71 -4.72 -10.27
C ILE A 158 19.41 -6.09 -10.39
N GLY A 159 20.19 -6.50 -9.35
CA GLY A 159 20.82 -7.81 -9.25
C GLY A 159 22.03 -7.98 -10.18
N ILE A 160 22.81 -6.91 -10.40
CA ILE A 160 24.10 -6.99 -11.11
C ILE A 160 25.17 -7.30 -10.08
N GLU A 161 25.54 -8.56 -9.99
CA GLU A 161 26.51 -9.07 -9.02
C GLU A 161 27.42 -10.10 -9.65
N HIS A 162 28.67 -10.14 -9.22
CA HIS A 162 29.63 -11.16 -9.64
C HIS A 162 30.74 -11.38 -8.61
N TYR A 163 31.32 -12.56 -8.65
CA TYR A 163 32.56 -12.88 -7.95
C TYR A 163 33.75 -12.56 -8.84
N THR A 164 34.82 -12.06 -8.22
CA THR A 164 36.12 -11.89 -8.85
C THR A 164 37.07 -12.95 -8.30
N ARG A 165 37.66 -13.73 -9.21
CA ARG A 165 38.70 -14.70 -8.86
C ARG A 165 40.02 -13.97 -8.56
N ILE A 166 40.71 -14.40 -7.50
CA ILE A 166 42.09 -13.96 -7.17
C ILE A 166 42.91 -15.22 -6.87
N GLY A 167 43.88 -15.50 -7.70
CA GLY A 167 44.62 -16.77 -7.60
C GLY A 167 43.73 -17.99 -7.79
N ASP A 168 43.78 -18.94 -6.84
CA ASP A 168 43.00 -20.18 -6.86
C ASP A 168 41.61 -20.03 -6.21
N ASP A 169 41.32 -18.90 -5.56
CA ASP A 169 40.00 -18.64 -4.95
C ASP A 169 39.05 -18.02 -5.97
N PRO A 170 38.02 -18.76 -6.44
CA PRO A 170 37.02 -18.25 -7.40
C PRO A 170 36.07 -17.22 -6.79
N LYS A 171 35.99 -17.12 -5.45
CA LYS A 171 35.10 -16.22 -4.72
C LYS A 171 35.86 -15.22 -3.84
N ALA A 172 37.10 -14.87 -4.23
CA ALA A 172 37.98 -14.01 -3.44
C ALA A 172 37.44 -12.59 -3.21
N ALA A 173 36.60 -12.09 -4.11
CA ALA A 173 35.89 -10.82 -3.94
C ALA A 173 34.49 -10.91 -4.54
N ALA A 174 33.54 -10.19 -3.95
CA ALA A 174 32.19 -10.04 -4.46
C ALA A 174 31.92 -8.56 -4.78
N THR A 175 31.30 -8.30 -5.92
CA THR A 175 30.93 -6.94 -6.36
C THR A 175 29.44 -6.90 -6.63
N SER A 176 28.76 -5.86 -6.09
CA SER A 176 27.38 -5.51 -6.38
C SER A 176 27.31 -4.09 -6.93
N LEU A 177 26.58 -3.90 -8.03
CA LEU A 177 26.45 -2.60 -8.68
C LEU A 177 25.08 -1.99 -8.40
N ALA A 178 25.06 -0.80 -7.80
CA ALA A 178 23.85 0.00 -7.62
C ALA A 178 23.71 0.97 -8.81
N VAL A 179 22.59 0.87 -9.54
CA VAL A 179 22.27 1.77 -10.65
C VAL A 179 21.13 2.70 -10.23
N ILE A 180 21.34 4.00 -10.38
CA ILE A 180 20.33 5.04 -10.19
C ILE A 180 20.24 5.83 -11.50
N THR A 181 19.05 5.90 -12.08
CA THR A 181 18.82 6.68 -13.30
C THR A 181 18.07 7.97 -13.02
N ARG A 182 18.21 8.96 -13.88
CA ARG A 182 17.42 10.19 -13.82
C ARG A 182 15.93 9.86 -13.98
N PHE A 183 15.59 9.00 -14.93
CA PHE A 183 14.20 8.59 -15.20
C PHE A 183 13.56 7.93 -13.99
N GLY A 184 14.20 6.92 -13.38
CA GLY A 184 13.68 6.24 -12.18
C GLY A 184 13.55 7.17 -10.99
N SER A 185 14.55 8.07 -10.80
CA SER A 185 14.52 9.09 -9.75
C SER A 185 13.36 10.07 -9.95
N GLU A 186 13.20 10.61 -11.16
CA GLU A 186 12.16 11.60 -11.45
C GLU A 186 10.76 11.05 -11.21
N ARG A 187 10.44 9.86 -11.72
CA ARG A 187 9.09 9.29 -11.62
C ARG A 187 8.69 8.99 -10.17
N VAL A 188 9.59 8.44 -9.33
CA VAL A 188 9.26 8.17 -7.92
C VAL A 188 9.14 9.45 -7.11
N LEU A 189 9.96 10.46 -7.42
CA LEU A 189 9.88 11.78 -6.77
C LEU A 189 8.58 12.49 -7.15
N ARG A 190 8.21 12.55 -8.44
CA ARG A 190 6.92 13.09 -8.88
C ARG A 190 5.76 12.39 -8.20
N TYR A 191 5.80 11.05 -8.15
CA TYR A 191 4.79 10.28 -7.44
C TYR A 191 4.68 10.69 -5.96
N ALA A 192 5.79 10.86 -5.25
CA ALA A 192 5.80 11.26 -3.85
C ALA A 192 5.18 12.66 -3.65
N PHE A 193 5.49 13.63 -4.53
CA PHE A 193 4.90 14.96 -4.47
C PHE A 193 3.41 14.97 -4.81
N GLU A 194 2.99 14.26 -5.85
CA GLU A 194 1.59 14.11 -6.23
C GLU A 194 0.79 13.40 -5.12
N TYR A 195 1.37 12.36 -4.52
CA TYR A 195 0.79 11.69 -3.35
C TYR A 195 0.60 12.67 -2.19
N ALA A 196 1.61 13.46 -1.87
CA ALA A 196 1.56 14.44 -0.79
C ALA A 196 0.43 15.46 -1.03
N VAL A 197 0.33 16.02 -2.22
CA VAL A 197 -0.74 16.97 -2.59
C VAL A 197 -2.13 16.32 -2.52
N ALA A 198 -2.30 15.11 -3.08
CA ALA A 198 -3.58 14.41 -3.13
C ALA A 198 -4.11 14.00 -1.73
N HIS A 199 -3.19 13.78 -0.77
CA HIS A 199 -3.52 13.34 0.58
C HIS A 199 -3.37 14.45 1.64
N GLY A 200 -3.17 15.70 1.23
CA GLY A 200 -3.04 16.84 2.15
C GLY A 200 -1.80 16.77 3.05
N ARG A 201 -0.76 16.04 2.63
CA ARG A 201 0.53 15.98 3.30
C ARG A 201 1.30 17.29 3.06
N ARG A 202 2.05 17.73 4.05
CA ARG A 202 2.63 19.09 4.05
C ARG A 202 4.12 19.12 3.76
N LYS A 203 4.85 18.03 4.08
CA LYS A 203 6.30 18.01 3.97
C LYS A 203 6.82 16.71 3.37
N ILE A 204 7.79 16.83 2.45
CA ILE A 204 8.57 15.71 1.91
C ILE A 204 10.02 15.82 2.40
N THR A 205 10.50 14.72 2.99
CA THR A 205 11.92 14.52 3.34
C THR A 205 12.54 13.54 2.36
N LEU A 206 13.43 14.01 1.48
CA LEU A 206 14.23 13.17 0.59
C LEU A 206 15.42 12.60 1.35
N VAL A 207 15.53 11.28 1.38
CA VAL A 207 16.63 10.58 2.08
C VAL A 207 17.65 10.04 1.09
N HIS A 208 18.94 10.34 1.34
CA HIS A 208 20.05 10.02 0.44
C HIS A 208 21.37 9.74 1.18
N LYS A 209 22.41 9.35 0.45
CA LYS A 209 23.81 9.22 0.95
C LYS A 209 24.83 9.92 0.03
N ALA A 210 24.46 11.08 -0.51
CA ALA A 210 25.25 11.82 -1.50
C ALA A 210 26.60 12.35 -0.97
N ASN A 211 26.78 12.41 0.36
CA ASN A 211 28.08 12.73 0.95
C ASN A 211 29.17 11.68 0.68
N ILE A 212 28.78 10.42 0.46
CA ILE A 212 29.66 9.29 0.12
C ILE A 212 29.45 8.86 -1.34
N LEU A 213 28.23 8.55 -1.75
CA LEU A 213 27.88 8.09 -3.09
C LEU A 213 27.53 9.29 -3.99
N LYS A 214 28.58 10.07 -4.33
CA LYS A 214 28.44 11.39 -4.95
C LYS A 214 27.76 11.38 -6.30
N PHE A 215 27.91 10.32 -7.09
CA PHE A 215 27.30 10.22 -8.42
C PHE A 215 25.87 9.66 -8.33
N SER A 216 25.69 8.44 -7.83
CA SER A 216 24.40 7.77 -7.82
C SER A 216 23.39 8.46 -6.88
N GLN A 217 23.76 8.68 -5.62
CA GLN A 217 22.89 9.37 -4.66
C GLN A 217 22.87 10.90 -4.87
N GLY A 218 23.94 11.45 -5.45
CA GLY A 218 23.97 12.85 -5.89
C GLY A 218 22.95 13.10 -7.00
N LEU A 219 22.87 12.21 -8.00
CA LEU A 219 21.86 12.27 -9.06
C LEU A 219 20.43 12.24 -8.49
N PHE A 220 20.14 11.32 -7.56
CA PHE A 220 18.83 11.25 -6.91
C PHE A 220 18.50 12.56 -6.15
N LEU A 221 19.46 13.12 -5.43
CA LEU A 221 19.31 14.38 -4.70
C LEU A 221 19.06 15.56 -5.64
N ASP A 222 19.81 15.66 -6.74
CA ASP A 222 19.69 16.76 -7.69
C ASP A 222 18.35 16.73 -8.42
N VAL A 223 17.91 15.54 -8.88
CA VAL A 223 16.57 15.36 -9.46
C VAL A 223 15.49 15.72 -8.43
N GLY A 224 15.68 15.33 -7.16
CA GLY A 224 14.75 15.70 -6.09
C GLY A 224 14.57 17.20 -5.92
N ARG A 225 15.68 17.95 -5.99
CA ARG A 225 15.65 19.42 -5.94
C ARG A 225 15.01 20.04 -7.19
N GLU A 226 15.23 19.44 -8.36
CA GLU A 226 14.60 19.87 -9.60
C GLU A 226 13.07 19.71 -9.53
N VAL A 227 12.58 18.52 -9.15
CA VAL A 227 11.15 18.23 -9.01
C VAL A 227 10.52 19.10 -7.91
N ALA A 228 11.18 19.28 -6.77
CA ALA A 228 10.67 20.07 -5.65
C ALA A 228 10.30 21.51 -6.04
N ARG A 229 11.04 22.14 -6.96
CA ARG A 229 10.74 23.51 -7.46
C ARG A 229 9.36 23.61 -8.12
N GLU A 230 8.89 22.54 -8.75
CA GLU A 230 7.57 22.50 -9.40
C GLU A 230 6.42 22.49 -8.38
N TYR A 231 6.71 22.16 -7.12
CA TYR A 231 5.75 22.07 -6.02
C TYR A 231 5.96 23.15 -4.95
N GLU A 232 6.82 24.13 -5.22
CA GLU A 232 7.08 25.25 -4.31
C GLU A 232 5.79 25.95 -3.90
N GLY A 233 5.64 26.26 -2.62
CA GLY A 233 4.44 26.84 -2.03
C GLY A 233 3.27 25.86 -1.80
N ARG A 234 3.36 24.61 -2.28
CA ARG A 234 2.35 23.55 -2.05
C ARG A 234 2.79 22.51 -1.04
N VAL A 235 4.06 22.09 -1.10
CA VAL A 235 4.65 21.07 -0.24
C VAL A 235 6.04 21.55 0.19
N GLU A 236 6.33 21.51 1.49
CA GLU A 236 7.65 21.78 2.03
C GLU A 236 8.62 20.65 1.63
N PHE A 237 9.85 21.00 1.29
CA PHE A 237 10.87 20.03 0.88
C PHE A 237 12.14 20.18 1.73
N GLU A 238 12.59 19.06 2.30
CA GLU A 238 13.88 18.97 3.00
C GLU A 238 14.66 17.72 2.58
N THR A 239 15.93 17.66 2.93
CA THR A 239 16.79 16.51 2.64
C THR A 239 17.49 16.02 3.89
N GLN A 240 17.68 14.70 4.01
CA GLN A 240 18.38 14.07 5.11
C GLN A 240 19.36 13.01 4.61
N ILE A 241 20.51 12.90 5.28
CA ILE A 241 21.42 11.76 5.08
C ILE A 241 20.84 10.55 5.81
N VAL A 242 20.89 9.36 5.19
CA VAL A 242 20.16 8.16 5.65
C VAL A 242 20.50 7.74 7.09
N ASP A 243 21.74 7.83 7.51
CA ASP A 243 22.16 7.52 8.88
C ASP A 243 21.60 8.54 9.91
N ALA A 244 21.61 9.82 9.56
CA ALA A 244 20.96 10.85 10.38
C ALA A 244 19.43 10.67 10.40
N MET A 245 18.83 10.23 9.28
CA MET A 245 17.40 9.90 9.21
C MET A 245 17.06 8.75 10.15
N ALA A 246 17.81 7.65 10.12
CA ALA A 246 17.59 6.50 10.99
C ALA A 246 17.64 6.89 12.48
N MET A 247 18.64 7.71 12.88
CA MET A 247 18.73 8.24 14.23
C MET A 247 17.52 9.11 14.59
N LYS A 248 17.14 10.06 13.73
CA LYS A 248 16.02 10.98 13.98
C LYS A 248 14.68 10.26 14.07
N LEU A 249 14.46 9.21 13.30
CA LEU A 249 13.25 8.36 13.40
C LEU A 249 13.12 7.72 14.79
N VAL A 250 14.23 7.33 15.43
CA VAL A 250 14.21 6.76 16.79
C VAL A 250 14.03 7.84 17.87
N ILE A 251 14.48 9.07 17.63
CA ILE A 251 14.45 10.15 18.61
C ILE A 251 13.13 10.93 18.57
N ALA A 252 12.70 11.35 17.37
CA ALA A 252 11.55 12.22 17.15
C ALA A 252 10.91 11.94 15.78
N PRO A 253 10.25 10.78 15.58
CA PRO A 253 9.66 10.39 14.30
C PRO A 253 8.51 11.30 13.87
N GLU A 254 7.81 11.94 14.80
CA GLU A 254 6.66 12.83 14.58
C GLU A 254 6.97 14.09 13.78
N GLN A 255 8.25 14.39 13.57
CA GLN A 255 8.68 15.51 12.74
C GLN A 255 8.61 15.22 11.24
N PHE A 256 8.43 13.96 10.84
CA PHE A 256 8.39 13.52 9.45
C PHE A 256 6.94 13.26 9.00
N ASP A 257 6.68 13.55 7.73
CA ASP A 257 5.36 13.39 7.11
C ASP A 257 5.43 12.43 5.92
N VAL A 258 6.03 12.83 4.78
CA VAL A 258 6.33 11.93 3.67
C VAL A 258 7.85 11.79 3.53
N ILE A 259 8.32 10.55 3.46
CA ILE A 259 9.73 10.24 3.21
C ILE A 259 9.84 9.63 1.82
N VAL A 260 10.74 10.15 0.98
CA VAL A 260 11.04 9.53 -0.32
C VAL A 260 12.51 9.15 -0.38
N THR A 261 12.81 7.94 -0.88
CA THR A 261 14.18 7.43 -0.90
C THR A 261 14.39 6.34 -1.95
N THR A 262 15.67 6.01 -2.19
CA THR A 262 16.08 4.90 -3.06
C THR A 262 15.73 3.54 -2.48
N ASN A 263 15.76 2.52 -3.31
CA ASN A 263 15.23 1.18 -3.04
C ASN A 263 15.72 0.56 -1.72
N LEU A 264 17.03 0.38 -1.54
CA LEU A 264 17.58 -0.28 -0.34
C LEU A 264 17.33 0.54 0.94
N PHE A 265 17.50 1.86 0.88
CA PHE A 265 17.25 2.69 2.05
C PHE A 265 15.76 2.68 2.44
N GLY A 266 14.88 2.65 1.43
CA GLY A 266 13.44 2.52 1.66
C GLY A 266 13.04 1.21 2.30
N ASP A 267 13.71 0.11 1.95
CA ASP A 267 13.48 -1.18 2.59
C ASP A 267 13.81 -1.15 4.08
N ILE A 268 15.01 -0.69 4.41
CA ILE A 268 15.50 -0.62 5.79
C ILE A 268 14.67 0.35 6.63
N LEU A 269 14.44 1.57 6.11
CA LEU A 269 13.74 2.60 6.87
C LEU A 269 12.26 2.30 7.07
N SER A 270 11.59 1.63 6.12
CA SER A 270 10.19 1.28 6.30
C SER A 270 9.96 0.24 7.39
N ASP A 271 10.87 -0.73 7.53
CA ASP A 271 10.80 -1.72 8.61
C ASP A 271 11.10 -1.07 9.97
N LEU A 272 12.08 -0.14 10.02
CA LEU A 272 12.31 0.68 11.20
C LEU A 272 11.05 1.46 11.59
N ILE A 273 10.41 2.15 10.65
CA ILE A 273 9.18 2.93 10.90
C ILE A 273 8.05 2.01 11.36
N SER A 274 7.88 0.85 10.73
CA SER A 274 6.87 -0.14 11.14
C SER A 274 7.07 -0.59 12.60
N GLY A 275 8.33 -0.79 13.01
CA GLY A 275 8.68 -1.10 14.41
C GLY A 275 8.30 0.01 15.40
N LEU A 276 8.33 1.28 14.97
CA LEU A 276 7.96 2.43 15.83
C LEU A 276 6.45 2.54 16.06
N VAL A 277 5.62 2.03 15.14
CA VAL A 277 4.16 2.17 15.18
C VAL A 277 3.41 0.93 15.68
N GLY A 278 4.12 -0.15 16.03
CA GLY A 278 3.49 -1.35 16.58
C GLY A 278 3.85 -2.65 15.85
N GLY A 279 4.72 -2.60 14.86
CA GLY A 279 5.26 -3.78 14.17
C GLY A 279 4.69 -4.03 12.79
N LEU A 280 5.27 -5.03 12.13
CA LEU A 280 4.96 -5.38 10.73
C LEU A 280 3.54 -5.90 10.51
N GLY A 281 2.87 -6.43 11.55
CA GLY A 281 1.47 -6.87 11.47
C GLY A 281 0.47 -5.74 11.16
N LEU A 282 0.91 -4.48 11.24
CA LEU A 282 0.13 -3.28 10.91
C LEU A 282 0.69 -2.51 9.70
N ALA A 283 1.62 -3.10 8.94
CA ALA A 283 2.32 -2.45 7.85
C ALA A 283 1.77 -2.86 6.47
N PRO A 284 0.84 -2.10 5.88
CA PRO A 284 0.41 -2.31 4.51
C PRO A 284 1.42 -1.74 3.51
N GLY A 285 1.38 -2.23 2.27
CA GLY A 285 2.17 -1.72 1.18
C GLY A 285 1.41 -1.71 -0.14
N ALA A 286 1.68 -0.71 -0.97
CA ALA A 286 1.21 -0.64 -2.34
C ALA A 286 2.38 -0.48 -3.29
N ASN A 287 2.50 -1.37 -4.28
CA ASN A 287 3.46 -1.26 -5.36
C ASN A 287 2.74 -0.69 -6.58
N ILE A 288 3.14 0.48 -7.02
CA ILE A 288 2.46 1.28 -8.04
C ILE A 288 3.31 1.36 -9.30
N GLY A 289 2.72 1.02 -10.42
CA GLY A 289 3.25 1.20 -11.77
C GLY A 289 2.31 2.02 -12.65
N VAL A 290 2.71 2.22 -13.91
CA VAL A 290 1.86 2.96 -14.87
C VAL A 290 0.61 2.16 -15.25
N ASN A 291 0.73 0.85 -15.37
CA ASN A 291 -0.33 -0.03 -15.90
C ASN A 291 -0.84 -1.07 -14.90
N ALA A 292 -0.25 -1.16 -13.73
CA ALA A 292 -0.66 -2.11 -12.70
C ALA A 292 -0.36 -1.58 -11.30
N ALA A 293 -1.12 -2.07 -10.31
CA ALA A 293 -0.86 -1.86 -8.89
C ALA A 293 -1.01 -3.18 -8.13
N ILE A 294 -0.07 -3.46 -7.21
CA ILE A 294 -0.11 -4.65 -6.35
C ILE A 294 -0.09 -4.22 -4.90
N PHE A 295 -1.12 -4.60 -4.16
CA PHE A 295 -1.29 -4.30 -2.74
C PHE A 295 -0.90 -5.53 -1.92
N GLU A 296 -0.11 -5.34 -0.86
CA GLU A 296 0.46 -6.44 -0.10
C GLU A 296 0.70 -6.08 1.37
N ALA A 297 0.80 -7.09 2.23
CA ALA A 297 1.40 -6.93 3.54
C ALA A 297 2.93 -6.84 3.40
N VAL A 298 3.57 -5.98 4.20
CA VAL A 298 5.04 -5.80 4.14
C VAL A 298 5.79 -6.96 4.79
N HIS A 299 5.17 -7.64 5.79
CA HIS A 299 5.77 -8.77 6.51
C HIS A 299 5.99 -10.01 5.63
N GLY A 300 6.86 -10.93 6.11
CA GLY A 300 7.16 -12.21 5.47
C GLY A 300 6.10 -13.29 5.70
N THR A 301 6.44 -14.51 5.31
CA THR A 301 5.55 -15.70 5.30
C THR A 301 5.32 -16.35 6.65
N ALA A 302 6.17 -16.08 7.66
CA ALA A 302 6.12 -16.64 9.02
C ALA A 302 5.74 -18.13 9.06
N PRO A 303 6.54 -19.01 8.44
CA PRO A 303 6.19 -20.42 8.25
C PRO A 303 6.02 -21.18 9.58
N ASP A 304 6.68 -20.73 10.63
CA ASP A 304 6.60 -21.28 11.99
C ASP A 304 5.20 -21.19 12.62
N ILE A 305 4.38 -20.23 12.22
CA ILE A 305 3.01 -20.05 12.71
C ILE A 305 1.93 -20.33 11.65
N ALA A 306 2.31 -20.76 10.45
CA ALA A 306 1.36 -21.08 9.39
C ALA A 306 0.39 -22.20 9.84
N GLY A 307 -0.90 -22.03 9.53
CA GLY A 307 -1.96 -22.98 9.87
C GLY A 307 -2.36 -23.03 11.35
N LYS A 308 -1.74 -22.22 12.23
CA LYS A 308 -2.03 -22.22 13.67
C LYS A 308 -3.13 -21.26 14.12
N ASN A 309 -3.75 -20.54 13.19
CA ASN A 309 -4.78 -19.52 13.47
C ASN A 309 -4.34 -18.45 14.47
N VAL A 310 -3.09 -17.95 14.37
CA VAL A 310 -2.53 -16.93 15.29
C VAL A 310 -1.98 -15.71 14.56
N ALA A 311 -1.95 -15.74 13.23
CA ALA A 311 -1.43 -14.65 12.42
C ALA A 311 -2.36 -13.43 12.49
N ASN A 312 -1.76 -12.23 12.58
CA ASN A 312 -2.50 -10.97 12.45
C ASN A 312 -2.81 -10.68 10.98
N PRO A 313 -4.09 -10.55 10.57
CA PRO A 313 -4.44 -10.23 9.19
C PRO A 313 -4.39 -8.72 8.89
N GLY A 314 -4.10 -7.89 9.88
CA GLY A 314 -4.25 -6.44 9.84
C GLY A 314 -3.50 -5.76 8.70
N ALA A 315 -2.24 -6.14 8.46
CA ALA A 315 -1.44 -5.56 7.38
C ALA A 315 -2.08 -5.77 5.99
N LEU A 316 -2.58 -6.98 5.71
CA LEU A 316 -3.22 -7.27 4.42
C LEU A 316 -4.61 -6.63 4.32
N ILE A 317 -5.37 -6.55 5.40
CA ILE A 317 -6.66 -5.82 5.47
C ILE A 317 -6.44 -4.32 5.18
N LEU A 318 -5.41 -3.71 5.78
CA LEU A 318 -5.08 -2.31 5.52
C LEU A 318 -4.55 -2.08 4.09
N ALA A 319 -3.80 -3.03 3.53
CA ALA A 319 -3.40 -3.02 2.13
C ALA A 319 -4.62 -3.13 1.19
N ALA A 320 -5.61 -3.95 1.54
CA ALA A 320 -6.87 -4.03 0.81
C ALA A 320 -7.68 -2.73 0.89
N ALA A 321 -7.64 -2.00 2.02
CA ALA A 321 -8.25 -0.67 2.11
C ALA A 321 -7.54 0.34 1.18
N MET A 322 -6.21 0.28 1.04
CA MET A 322 -5.48 1.07 0.03
C MET A 322 -5.86 0.67 -1.40
N MET A 323 -6.10 -0.62 -1.65
CA MET A 323 -6.59 -1.11 -2.94
C MET A 323 -7.98 -0.54 -3.27
N LEU A 324 -8.88 -0.47 -2.30
CA LEU A 324 -10.20 0.14 -2.49
C LEU A 324 -10.11 1.64 -2.82
N ASP A 325 -9.18 2.38 -2.19
CA ASP A 325 -8.92 3.78 -2.55
C ASP A 325 -8.48 3.90 -4.01
N HIS A 326 -7.57 3.04 -4.45
CA HIS A 326 -7.07 2.99 -5.83
C HIS A 326 -8.19 2.66 -6.84
N LEU A 327 -9.14 1.82 -6.45
CA LEU A 327 -10.31 1.43 -7.26
C LEU A 327 -11.48 2.44 -7.19
N GLY A 328 -11.30 3.58 -6.51
CA GLY A 328 -12.34 4.60 -6.37
C GLY A 328 -13.44 4.26 -5.36
N GLN A 329 -13.26 3.23 -4.51
CA GLN A 329 -14.17 2.82 -3.43
C GLN A 329 -13.66 3.32 -2.07
N ARG A 330 -13.23 4.57 -2.01
CA ARG A 330 -12.57 5.17 -0.85
C ARG A 330 -13.43 5.15 0.42
N ASP A 331 -14.72 5.35 0.29
CA ASP A 331 -15.68 5.28 1.40
C ASP A 331 -15.63 3.93 2.12
N LYS A 332 -15.51 2.83 1.37
CA LYS A 332 -15.37 1.48 1.92
C LYS A 332 -13.98 1.26 2.56
N GLY A 333 -12.92 1.77 1.93
CA GLY A 333 -11.57 1.77 2.50
C GLY A 333 -11.50 2.53 3.82
N ASP A 334 -12.08 3.72 3.89
CA ASP A 334 -12.13 4.54 5.12
C ASP A 334 -12.94 3.85 6.22
N ARG A 335 -14.04 3.18 5.86
CA ARG A 335 -14.84 2.40 6.82
C ARG A 335 -14.06 1.21 7.39
N ILE A 336 -13.28 0.50 6.58
CA ILE A 336 -12.40 -0.58 7.06
C ILE A 336 -11.38 0.01 8.04
N ARG A 337 -10.67 1.08 7.68
CA ARG A 337 -9.67 1.72 8.55
C ARG A 337 -10.27 2.16 9.88
N ALA A 338 -11.41 2.83 9.85
CA ALA A 338 -12.09 3.31 11.07
C ALA A 338 -12.50 2.17 12.00
N CYS A 339 -13.12 1.09 11.48
CA CYS A 339 -13.51 -0.08 12.27
C CYS A 339 -12.29 -0.82 12.83
N PHE A 340 -11.25 -0.97 12.02
CA PHE A 340 -9.99 -1.59 12.42
C PHE A 340 -9.30 -0.83 13.57
N GLU A 341 -9.15 0.49 13.43
CA GLU A 341 -8.57 1.32 14.47
C GLU A 341 -9.41 1.29 15.77
N HIS A 342 -10.72 1.30 15.64
CA HIS A 342 -11.62 1.23 16.79
C HIS A 342 -11.44 -0.10 17.54
N GLN A 343 -11.42 -1.24 16.85
CA GLN A 343 -11.18 -2.56 17.42
C GLN A 343 -9.84 -2.62 18.17
N VAL A 344 -8.77 -2.13 17.52
CA VAL A 344 -7.43 -2.14 18.11
C VAL A 344 -7.36 -1.25 19.35
N ARG A 345 -7.95 -0.06 19.31
CA ARG A 345 -7.98 0.88 20.45
C ARG A 345 -8.82 0.38 21.64
N GLU A 346 -9.89 -0.36 21.36
CA GLU A 346 -10.70 -0.98 22.43
C GLU A 346 -10.06 -2.24 23.03
N GLY A 347 -9.05 -2.81 22.38
CA GLY A 347 -8.39 -4.02 22.84
C GLY A 347 -9.21 -5.28 22.69
N ARG A 348 -10.21 -5.31 21.77
CA ARG A 348 -11.12 -6.46 21.61
C ARG A 348 -10.58 -7.45 20.59
N ASN A 349 -10.52 -8.71 20.98
CA ASN A 349 -10.10 -9.84 20.13
C ASN A 349 -8.79 -9.55 19.38
N LEU A 350 -7.80 -8.98 20.07
CA LEU A 350 -6.49 -8.70 19.52
C LEU A 350 -5.62 -9.94 19.41
N THR A 351 -4.82 -10.03 18.35
CA THR A 351 -3.79 -11.06 18.17
C THR A 351 -2.60 -10.85 19.12
N ARG A 352 -1.74 -11.87 19.22
CA ARG A 352 -0.64 -11.87 20.21
C ARG A 352 0.36 -10.73 20.00
N ASP A 353 0.67 -10.39 18.76
CA ASP A 353 1.57 -9.28 18.39
C ASP A 353 1.00 -7.89 18.79
N LEU A 354 -0.33 -7.79 18.94
CA LEU A 354 -1.02 -6.60 19.45
C LEU A 354 -1.31 -6.67 20.96
N GLY A 355 -0.71 -7.63 21.68
CA GLY A 355 -0.86 -7.80 23.12
C GLY A 355 -2.11 -8.58 23.55
N GLY A 356 -2.86 -9.17 22.63
CA GLY A 356 -4.04 -9.99 22.90
C GLY A 356 -3.76 -11.49 22.90
N THR A 357 -4.84 -12.29 22.82
CA THR A 357 -4.79 -13.76 22.79
C THR A 357 -5.67 -14.36 21.69
N ALA A 358 -6.33 -13.52 20.90
CA ALA A 358 -7.24 -13.96 19.84
C ALA A 358 -6.49 -14.61 18.67
N GLY A 359 -7.12 -15.57 18.03
CA GLY A 359 -6.68 -16.10 16.75
C GLY A 359 -7.09 -15.21 15.59
N THR A 360 -6.56 -15.52 14.40
CA THR A 360 -6.88 -14.84 13.13
C THR A 360 -8.38 -14.75 12.89
N ASP A 361 -9.10 -15.86 13.10
CA ASP A 361 -10.56 -15.91 12.88
C ASP A 361 -11.31 -15.01 13.85
N ALA A 362 -11.03 -15.09 15.15
CA ALA A 362 -11.70 -14.29 16.17
C ALA A 362 -11.46 -12.78 15.98
N PHE A 363 -10.24 -12.39 15.59
CA PHE A 363 -9.94 -11.01 15.19
C PHE A 363 -10.79 -10.58 13.99
N THR A 364 -10.86 -11.42 12.97
CA THR A 364 -11.61 -11.16 11.74
C THR A 364 -13.11 -11.08 11.98
N ASP A 365 -13.66 -12.00 12.78
CA ASP A 365 -15.08 -12.03 13.12
C ASP A 365 -15.55 -10.76 13.83
N GLU A 366 -14.74 -10.26 14.76
CA GLU A 366 -15.01 -8.98 15.45
C GLU A 366 -15.02 -7.81 14.45
N LEU A 367 -14.04 -7.75 13.52
CA LEU A 367 -14.00 -6.68 12.51
C LEU A 367 -15.20 -6.76 11.54
N VAL A 368 -15.55 -7.97 11.09
CA VAL A 368 -16.72 -8.21 10.24
C VAL A 368 -18.01 -7.80 10.93
N ALA A 369 -18.16 -8.12 12.23
CA ALA A 369 -19.34 -7.72 13.00
C ALA A 369 -19.48 -6.19 13.07
N ARG A 370 -18.38 -5.45 13.29
CA ARG A 370 -18.34 -3.98 13.29
C ARG A 370 -18.68 -3.35 11.94
N LEU A 371 -18.27 -3.99 10.87
CA LEU A 371 -18.57 -3.53 9.50
C LEU A 371 -20.03 -3.75 9.10
N ARG A 372 -20.73 -4.69 9.73
CA ARG A 372 -22.16 -5.01 9.44
C ARG A 372 -23.15 -4.24 10.32
N GLY A 373 -22.70 -3.83 11.51
CA GLY A 373 -23.52 -3.07 12.49
C GLY A 373 -23.43 -1.59 12.26
#